data_f5079b022f3bd8b2b7aa2c1e95bca8e7
#
_entry.id   f5079b022f3bd8b2b7aa2c1e95bca8e7
#
_cell.length_a   1.000
_cell.length_b   1.000
_cell.length_c   1.000
_cell.angle_alpha   90.00
_cell.angle_beta   90.00
_cell.angle_gamma   90.00
#
_symmetry.space_group_name_H-M   'P 1'
#
loop_
_entity.id
_entity.type
_entity.pdbx_description
1 polymer ?
#
loop_
_entity_poly.entity_id
_entity_poly.type
_entity_poly.pdbx_seq_one_letter_code
_entity_poly.pdbx_strand_id
1 'polypeptide(L)'
;MKILFVCSSNICRSPYCEFVFRRMCENDPDLAARVEWVKSGAVFHQCKNLHPKAKAALEAEGFAPEILDKHSHAYWRKFPERFEQADIIIGMTRWHKYFIPKKWRGKYVDLAELATGTYTPVPDPFLAKTQEKYNEVMRVLDKYLTMVADKIKQSHLV
;
A
#
# COMPACT_ATOMS: atom_id res chain seq x y z
N MET A 1 -10.74 8.37 7.89
CA MET A 1 -10.65 7.56 6.64
C MET A 1 -9.87 6.29 6.89
N LYS A 2 -10.35 5.17 6.38
CA LYS A 2 -9.73 3.83 6.50
C LYS A 2 -9.10 3.45 5.16
N ILE A 3 -7.78 3.36 5.11
CA ILE A 3 -7.01 3.17 3.87
C ILE A 3 -6.48 1.74 3.78
N LEU A 4 -6.76 1.06 2.67
CA LEU A 4 -6.24 -0.27 2.38
C LEU A 4 -5.38 -0.25 1.11
N PHE A 5 -4.08 -0.43 1.26
CA PHE A 5 -3.19 -0.63 0.11
C PHE A 5 -3.22 -2.09 -0.33
N VAL A 6 -3.32 -2.34 -1.62
CA VAL A 6 -3.36 -3.71 -2.16
C VAL A 6 -2.37 -3.92 -3.29
N CYS A 7 -1.82 -5.12 -3.35
CA CYS A 7 -1.07 -5.64 -4.49
C CYS A 7 -1.37 -7.12 -4.66
N SER A 8 -0.69 -7.81 -5.57
CA SER A 8 -1.01 -9.21 -5.88
C SER A 8 -0.93 -10.13 -4.67
N SER A 9 0.18 -10.11 -3.92
CA SER A 9 0.50 -11.08 -2.86
C SER A 9 0.69 -10.47 -1.48
N ASN A 10 0.65 -9.15 -1.36
CA ASN A 10 0.86 -8.42 -0.09
C ASN A 10 2.24 -8.69 0.55
N ILE A 11 3.28 -8.83 -0.27
CA ILE A 11 4.66 -9.08 0.20
C ILE A 11 5.68 -8.03 -0.22
N CYS A 12 5.36 -7.18 -1.20
CA CYS A 12 6.27 -6.15 -1.74
C CYS A 12 5.67 -4.75 -1.63
N ARG A 13 4.89 -4.34 -2.62
CA ARG A 13 4.42 -2.96 -2.81
C ARG A 13 3.44 -2.51 -1.73
N SER A 14 2.38 -3.28 -1.50
CA SER A 14 1.34 -2.86 -0.56
C SER A 14 1.79 -2.83 0.91
N PRO A 15 2.60 -3.79 1.42
CA PRO A 15 3.10 -3.66 2.78
C PRO A 15 4.10 -2.50 2.94
N TYR A 16 4.93 -2.22 1.93
CA TYR A 16 5.79 -1.03 1.94
C TYR A 16 4.96 0.24 2.10
N CYS A 17 3.90 0.40 1.30
CA CYS A 17 2.98 1.54 1.40
C CYS A 17 2.33 1.61 2.80
N GLU A 18 1.89 0.48 3.36
CA GLU A 18 1.31 0.44 4.70
C GLU A 18 2.26 0.99 5.76
N PHE A 19 3.48 0.46 5.82
CA PHE A 19 4.46 0.88 6.84
C PHE A 19 4.86 2.34 6.70
N VAL A 20 5.20 2.76 5.49
CA VAL A 20 5.65 4.14 5.21
C VAL A 20 4.51 5.14 5.46
N PHE A 21 3.31 4.86 4.97
CA PHE A 21 2.18 5.77 5.15
C PHE A 21 1.70 5.86 6.59
N ARG A 22 1.75 4.74 7.33
CA ARG A 22 1.47 4.74 8.77
C ARG A 22 2.45 5.64 9.52
N ARG A 23 3.76 5.56 9.21
CA ARG A 23 4.77 6.46 9.79
C ARG A 23 4.53 7.92 9.40
N MET A 24 4.09 8.19 8.17
CA MET A 24 3.69 9.55 7.78
C MET A 24 2.57 10.08 8.67
N CYS A 25 1.54 9.26 8.95
CA CYS A 25 0.46 9.63 9.88
C CYS A 25 0.99 9.87 11.30
N GLU A 26 1.90 9.04 11.81
CA GLU A 26 2.49 9.20 13.14
C GLU A 26 3.29 10.50 13.28
N ASN A 27 3.91 10.97 12.20
CA ASN A 27 4.74 12.17 12.17
C ASN A 27 4.00 13.46 11.76
N ASP A 28 2.76 13.36 11.32
CA ASP A 28 1.96 14.49 10.84
C ASP A 28 0.58 14.48 11.51
N PRO A 29 0.36 15.35 12.53
CA PRO A 29 -0.91 15.42 13.25
C PRO A 29 -2.13 15.74 12.37
N ASP A 30 -1.96 16.55 11.33
CA ASP A 30 -3.05 16.89 10.40
C ASP A 30 -3.47 15.69 9.56
N LEU A 31 -2.51 14.87 9.17
CA LEU A 31 -2.78 13.62 8.47
C LEU A 31 -3.39 12.59 9.43
N ALA A 32 -2.85 12.45 10.64
CA ALA A 32 -3.35 11.54 11.67
C ALA A 32 -4.82 11.83 12.04
N ALA A 33 -5.21 13.10 12.09
CA ALA A 33 -6.60 13.49 12.37
C ALA A 33 -7.60 13.03 11.31
N ARG A 34 -7.15 12.73 10.09
CA ARG A 34 -7.99 12.35 8.96
C ARG A 34 -7.96 10.86 8.65
N VAL A 35 -6.92 10.16 9.08
CA VAL A 35 -6.69 8.74 8.80
C VAL A 35 -6.89 7.91 10.06
N GLU A 36 -7.94 7.08 10.07
CA GLU A 36 -8.28 6.22 11.20
C GLU A 36 -7.38 5.00 11.27
N TRP A 37 -7.13 4.36 10.12
CA TRP A 37 -6.15 3.29 10.02
C TRP A 37 -5.59 3.14 8.60
N VAL A 38 -4.40 2.56 8.54
CA VAL A 38 -3.72 2.16 7.31
C VAL A 38 -3.38 0.68 7.42
N LYS A 39 -3.83 -0.11 6.45
CA LYS A 39 -3.56 -1.55 6.35
C LYS A 39 -3.20 -1.92 4.92
N SER A 40 -2.77 -3.15 4.73
CA SER A 40 -2.53 -3.69 3.39
C SER A 40 -3.18 -5.05 3.19
N GLY A 41 -3.31 -5.48 1.93
CA GLY A 41 -3.94 -6.73 1.58
C GLY A 41 -3.49 -7.27 0.23
N ALA A 42 -3.77 -8.55 0.00
CA ALA A 42 -3.53 -9.26 -1.24
C ALA A 42 -4.82 -9.44 -2.03
N VAL A 43 -4.74 -9.26 -3.35
CA VAL A 43 -5.91 -9.46 -4.23
C VAL A 43 -5.86 -10.77 -5.00
N PHE A 44 -4.70 -11.38 -5.18
CA PHE A 44 -4.52 -12.55 -6.01
C PHE A 44 -4.31 -13.85 -5.21
N HIS A 45 -3.35 -13.88 -4.27
CA HIS A 45 -3.10 -15.07 -3.46
C HIS A 45 -2.47 -14.74 -2.10
N GLN A 46 -2.57 -15.69 -1.18
CA GLN A 46 -1.99 -15.59 0.16
C GLN A 46 -0.51 -15.98 0.15
N CYS A 47 0.33 -15.13 0.73
CA CYS A 47 1.72 -15.42 1.07
C CYS A 47 1.92 -15.37 2.58
N LYS A 48 3.08 -15.85 3.06
CA LYS A 48 3.34 -15.94 4.51
C LYS A 48 4.23 -14.83 5.05
N ASN A 49 5.24 -14.39 4.29
CA ASN A 49 6.27 -13.48 4.78
C ASN A 49 6.47 -12.32 3.82
N LEU A 50 6.99 -11.21 4.33
CA LEU A 50 7.51 -10.14 3.49
C LEU A 50 8.61 -10.66 2.57
N HIS A 51 8.63 -10.15 1.34
CA HIS A 51 9.75 -10.40 0.44
C HIS A 51 11.05 -9.87 1.07
N PRO A 52 12.17 -10.63 1.01
CA PRO A 52 13.43 -10.21 1.64
C PRO A 52 13.91 -8.81 1.23
N LYS A 53 13.73 -8.44 -0.04
CA LYS A 53 14.10 -7.11 -0.54
C LYS A 53 13.15 -6.01 -0.04
N ALA A 54 11.86 -6.33 0.21
CA ALA A 54 10.93 -5.42 0.86
C ALA A 54 11.34 -5.15 2.29
N LYS A 55 11.68 -6.21 3.02
CA LYS A 55 12.18 -6.11 4.39
C LYS A 55 13.44 -5.25 4.45
N ALA A 56 14.43 -5.53 3.58
CA ALA A 56 15.66 -4.76 3.53
C ALA A 56 15.42 -3.28 3.20
N ALA A 57 14.51 -2.96 2.28
CA ALA A 57 14.15 -1.57 1.96
C ALA A 57 13.53 -0.85 3.15
N LEU A 58 12.64 -1.52 3.90
CA LEU A 58 11.99 -0.96 5.09
C LEU A 58 12.98 -0.81 6.26
N GLU A 59 13.88 -1.76 6.46
CA GLU A 59 14.95 -1.65 7.45
C GLU A 59 15.87 -0.45 7.15
N ALA A 60 16.20 -0.22 5.87
CA ALA A 60 16.97 0.95 5.44
C ALA A 60 16.25 2.28 5.73
N GLU A 61 14.91 2.26 5.74
CA GLU A 61 14.05 3.39 6.15
C GLU A 61 13.93 3.54 7.68
N GLY A 62 14.58 2.67 8.45
CA GLY A 62 14.61 2.73 9.92
C GLY A 62 13.53 1.91 10.64
N PHE A 63 12.80 1.05 9.95
CA PHE A 63 11.85 0.14 10.60
C PHE A 63 12.57 -1.01 11.30
N ALA A 64 12.20 -1.29 12.55
CA ALA A 64 12.76 -2.39 13.31
C ALA A 64 12.37 -3.76 12.70
N PRO A 65 13.30 -4.72 12.59
CA PRO A 65 13.00 -6.05 12.03
C PRO A 65 11.86 -6.76 12.74
N GLU A 66 11.73 -6.61 14.06
CA GLU A 66 10.68 -7.23 14.85
C GLU A 66 9.28 -6.73 14.50
N ILE A 67 9.16 -5.47 14.05
CA ILE A 67 7.90 -4.90 13.58
C ILE A 67 7.55 -5.48 12.21
N LEU A 68 8.53 -5.62 11.33
CA LEU A 68 8.36 -6.15 9.98
C LEU A 68 8.01 -7.63 10.00
N ASP A 69 8.60 -8.40 10.91
CA ASP A 69 8.34 -9.84 11.07
C ASP A 69 6.91 -10.14 11.56
N LYS A 70 6.25 -9.16 12.16
CA LYS A 70 4.85 -9.25 12.60
C LYS A 70 3.85 -8.87 11.50
N HIS A 71 4.32 -8.56 10.29
CA HIS A 71 3.41 -8.22 9.19
C HIS A 71 2.39 -9.33 8.93
N SER A 72 1.11 -8.97 8.94
CA SER A 72 0.00 -9.87 8.70
C SER A 72 -0.49 -9.75 7.26
N HIS A 73 -0.25 -10.78 6.46
CA HIS A 73 -0.78 -10.86 5.11
C HIS A 73 -2.29 -11.09 5.13
N ALA A 74 -3.02 -10.33 4.34
CA ALA A 74 -4.48 -10.40 4.32
C ALA A 74 -5.02 -10.55 2.89
N TYR A 75 -5.12 -11.80 2.45
CA TYR A 75 -5.82 -12.12 1.21
C TYR A 75 -7.34 -11.99 1.41
N TRP A 76 -8.03 -11.29 0.52
CA TRP A 76 -9.44 -10.95 0.66
C TRP A 76 -10.38 -12.15 0.87
N ARG A 77 -10.04 -13.33 0.34
CA ARG A 77 -10.85 -14.55 0.56
C ARG A 77 -10.79 -15.05 2.00
N LYS A 78 -9.70 -14.78 2.70
CA LYS A 78 -9.50 -15.20 4.10
C LYS A 78 -9.76 -14.09 5.10
N PHE A 79 -9.60 -12.84 4.69
CA PHE A 79 -9.75 -11.64 5.52
C PHE A 79 -10.66 -10.60 4.85
N PRO A 80 -11.92 -10.97 4.50
CA PRO A 80 -12.82 -10.07 3.77
C PRO A 80 -13.17 -8.82 4.56
N GLU A 81 -13.19 -8.89 5.89
CA GLU A 81 -13.51 -7.77 6.77
C GLU A 81 -12.57 -6.58 6.59
N ARG A 82 -11.30 -6.80 6.27
CA ARG A 82 -10.32 -5.73 6.01
C ARG A 82 -10.71 -4.93 4.77
N PHE A 83 -11.19 -5.61 3.74
CA PHE A 83 -11.67 -4.99 2.51
C PHE A 83 -13.05 -4.35 2.69
N GLU A 84 -13.92 -4.97 3.46
CA GLU A 84 -15.27 -4.44 3.75
C GLU A 84 -15.20 -3.12 4.51
N GLN A 85 -14.35 -3.04 5.52
CA GLN A 85 -14.21 -1.87 6.41
C GLN A 85 -13.45 -0.71 5.77
N ALA A 86 -12.64 -0.94 4.75
CA ALA A 86 -11.90 0.13 4.08
C ALA A 86 -12.84 1.15 3.43
N ASP A 87 -12.56 2.43 3.60
CA ASP A 87 -13.25 3.52 2.89
C ASP A 87 -12.70 3.65 1.46
N ILE A 88 -11.39 3.42 1.30
CA ILE A 88 -10.70 3.46 0.02
C ILE A 88 -9.73 2.27 -0.09
N ILE A 89 -9.69 1.64 -1.26
CA ILE A 89 -8.77 0.57 -1.62
C ILE A 89 -7.82 1.10 -2.69
N ILE A 90 -6.54 1.20 -2.36
CA ILE A 90 -5.52 1.78 -3.24
C ILE A 90 -4.65 0.66 -3.80
N GLY A 91 -4.73 0.43 -5.10
CA GLY A 91 -3.97 -0.61 -5.79
C GLY A 91 -2.78 -0.07 -6.58
N MET A 92 -1.92 -0.97 -7.00
CA MET A 92 -0.68 -0.64 -7.72
C MET A 92 -0.86 -0.62 -9.23
N THR A 93 -1.87 -1.34 -9.72
CA THR A 93 -2.24 -1.40 -11.12
C THR A 93 -3.75 -1.53 -11.27
N ARG A 94 -4.25 -1.10 -12.40
CA ARG A 94 -5.67 -1.22 -12.77
C ARG A 94 -6.20 -2.65 -12.71
N TRP A 95 -5.33 -3.64 -12.95
CA TRP A 95 -5.67 -5.05 -12.94
C TRP A 95 -6.03 -5.57 -11.54
N HIS A 96 -5.46 -5.05 -10.49
CA HIS A 96 -5.77 -5.46 -9.12
C HIS A 96 -7.26 -5.31 -8.79
N LYS A 97 -7.93 -4.31 -9.38
CA LYS A 97 -9.38 -4.08 -9.23
C LYS A 97 -10.22 -5.30 -9.63
N TYR A 98 -9.81 -6.02 -10.66
CA TYR A 98 -10.59 -7.13 -11.20
C TYR A 98 -10.47 -8.42 -10.41
N PHE A 99 -9.47 -8.52 -9.53
CA PHE A 99 -9.26 -9.67 -8.65
C PHE A 99 -10.04 -9.58 -7.34
N ILE A 100 -10.64 -8.44 -7.02
CA ILE A 100 -11.53 -8.29 -5.86
C ILE A 100 -12.99 -8.36 -6.27
N PRO A 101 -13.90 -8.79 -5.35
CA PRO A 101 -15.35 -8.80 -5.59
C PRO A 101 -15.90 -7.47 -6.10
N LYS A 102 -16.91 -7.55 -6.97
CA LYS A 102 -17.56 -6.36 -7.57
C LYS A 102 -18.03 -5.35 -6.54
N LYS A 103 -18.52 -5.82 -5.38
CA LYS A 103 -19.03 -4.96 -4.30
C LYS A 103 -18.02 -3.97 -3.73
N TRP A 104 -16.71 -4.26 -3.86
CA TRP A 104 -15.64 -3.39 -3.38
C TRP A 104 -14.98 -2.54 -4.47
N ARG A 105 -15.28 -2.81 -5.75
CA ARG A 105 -14.62 -2.11 -6.87
C ARG A 105 -14.96 -0.63 -6.95
N GLY A 106 -16.09 -0.20 -6.39
CA GLY A 106 -16.49 1.20 -6.33
C GLY A 106 -15.59 2.08 -5.46
N LYS A 107 -14.89 1.47 -4.50
CA LYS A 107 -13.94 2.16 -3.61
C LYS A 107 -12.47 1.93 -3.98
N TYR A 108 -12.21 1.32 -5.12
CA TYR A 108 -10.86 1.07 -5.65
C TYR A 108 -10.37 2.24 -6.51
N VAL A 109 -9.10 2.62 -6.30
CA VAL A 109 -8.36 3.59 -7.11
C VAL A 109 -6.91 3.14 -7.27
N ASP A 110 -6.28 3.49 -8.38
CA ASP A 110 -4.85 3.27 -8.58
C ASP A 110 -4.02 4.33 -7.85
N LEU A 111 -2.91 3.93 -7.22
CA LEU A 111 -2.05 4.82 -6.45
C LEU A 111 -1.54 6.00 -7.28
N ALA A 112 -1.02 5.73 -8.48
CA ALA A 112 -0.50 6.79 -9.36
C ALA A 112 -1.62 7.74 -9.82
N GLU A 113 -2.79 7.22 -10.16
CA GLU A 113 -3.94 8.03 -10.56
C GLU A 113 -4.44 8.90 -9.40
N LEU A 114 -4.50 8.35 -8.19
CA LEU A 114 -4.84 9.11 -6.98
C LEU A 114 -3.82 10.21 -6.71
N ALA A 115 -2.53 9.92 -6.86
CA ALA A 115 -1.45 10.87 -6.62
C ALA A 115 -1.39 11.98 -7.66
N THR A 116 -1.45 11.64 -8.95
CA THR A 116 -1.12 12.55 -10.05
C THR A 116 -2.30 12.96 -10.95
N GLY A 117 -3.42 12.28 -10.85
CA GLY A 117 -4.55 12.40 -11.78
C GLY A 117 -4.40 11.57 -13.07
N THR A 118 -3.27 10.88 -13.25
CA THR A 118 -2.99 10.08 -14.45
C THR A 118 -2.61 8.64 -14.06
N TYR A 119 -3.26 7.67 -14.70
CA TYR A 119 -2.92 6.27 -14.50
C TYR A 119 -1.50 5.96 -14.98
N THR A 120 -0.70 5.39 -14.10
CA THR A 120 0.61 4.82 -14.41
C THR A 120 0.78 3.57 -13.54
N PRO A 121 0.95 2.38 -14.12
CA PRO A 121 1.12 1.19 -13.32
C PRO A 121 2.43 1.26 -12.51
N VAL A 122 2.38 0.90 -11.24
CA VAL A 122 3.58 0.71 -10.42
C VAL A 122 4.20 -0.63 -10.81
N PRO A 123 5.45 -0.66 -11.31
CA PRO A 123 6.10 -1.91 -11.71
C PRO A 123 6.13 -2.93 -10.58
N ASP A 124 6.04 -4.23 -10.92
CA ASP A 124 6.19 -5.29 -9.94
C ASP A 124 7.69 -5.54 -9.69
N PRO A 125 8.22 -5.27 -8.49
CA PRO A 125 9.64 -5.43 -8.19
C PRO A 125 10.02 -6.87 -7.84
N PHE A 126 9.06 -7.81 -7.83
CA PHE A 126 9.28 -9.19 -7.42
C PHE A 126 10.43 -9.85 -8.19
N LEU A 127 10.55 -9.56 -9.48
CA LEU A 127 11.59 -10.12 -10.36
C LEU A 127 12.87 -9.26 -10.42
N ALA A 128 12.99 -8.22 -9.63
CA ALA A 128 14.18 -7.40 -9.58
C ALA A 128 15.38 -8.22 -9.11
N LYS A 129 16.46 -8.25 -9.93
CA LYS A 129 17.65 -9.05 -9.65
C LYS A 129 18.53 -8.46 -8.55
N THR A 130 18.44 -7.16 -8.32
CA THR A 130 19.28 -6.44 -7.34
C THR A 130 18.42 -5.65 -6.38
N GLN A 131 18.95 -5.40 -5.17
CA GLN A 131 18.31 -4.52 -4.20
C GLN A 131 18.15 -3.10 -4.75
N GLU A 132 19.13 -2.61 -5.52
CA GLU A 132 19.07 -1.26 -6.11
C GLU A 132 17.88 -1.11 -7.07
N LYS A 133 17.66 -2.06 -7.97
CA LYS A 133 16.49 -2.06 -8.87
C LYS A 133 15.17 -2.18 -8.10
N TYR A 134 15.15 -2.96 -7.03
CA TYR A 134 14.01 -3.05 -6.15
C TYR A 134 13.71 -1.69 -5.50
N ASN A 135 14.72 -1.03 -4.98
CA ASN A 135 14.61 0.27 -4.32
C ASN A 135 14.15 1.39 -5.26
N GLU A 136 14.43 1.30 -6.56
CA GLU A 136 13.91 2.26 -7.54
C GLU A 136 12.39 2.29 -7.54
N VAL A 137 11.73 1.13 -7.46
CA VAL A 137 10.27 1.05 -7.34
C VAL A 137 9.80 1.62 -6.01
N MET A 138 10.50 1.35 -4.92
CA MET A 138 10.16 1.90 -3.60
C MET A 138 10.22 3.43 -3.59
N ARG A 139 11.20 4.04 -4.25
CA ARG A 139 11.27 5.51 -4.41
C ARG A 139 10.08 6.09 -5.18
N VAL A 140 9.57 5.38 -6.18
CA VAL A 140 8.34 5.77 -6.89
C VAL A 140 7.15 5.74 -5.94
N LEU A 141 7.05 4.71 -5.10
CA LEU A 141 6.00 4.62 -4.08
C LEU A 141 6.08 5.77 -3.09
N ASP A 142 7.26 6.10 -2.57
CA ASP A 142 7.47 7.22 -1.64
C ASP A 142 6.95 8.54 -2.21
N LYS A 143 7.25 8.81 -3.48
CA LYS A 143 6.77 10.00 -4.18
C LYS A 143 5.25 10.05 -4.24
N TYR A 144 4.60 8.96 -4.64
CA TYR A 144 3.15 8.90 -4.72
C TYR A 144 2.48 8.99 -3.34
N LEU A 145 3.06 8.34 -2.33
CA LEU A 145 2.52 8.40 -0.96
C LEU A 145 2.55 9.83 -0.41
N THR A 146 3.63 10.57 -0.65
CA THR A 146 3.72 11.99 -0.27
C THR A 146 2.62 12.81 -0.93
N MET A 147 2.41 12.64 -2.23
CA MET A 147 1.37 13.35 -2.96
C MET A 147 -0.05 12.99 -2.46
N VAL A 148 -0.29 11.72 -2.14
CA VAL A 148 -1.57 11.27 -1.56
C VAL A 148 -1.79 11.88 -0.18
N ALA A 149 -0.76 11.90 0.68
CA ALA A 149 -0.83 12.52 2.00
C ALA A 149 -1.21 14.01 1.90
N ASP A 150 -0.59 14.75 1.00
CA ASP A 150 -0.89 16.16 0.76
C ASP A 150 -2.35 16.36 0.30
N LYS A 151 -2.85 15.52 -0.60
CA LYS A 151 -4.24 15.57 -1.04
C LYS A 151 -5.23 15.30 0.09
N ILE A 152 -4.93 14.35 0.97
CA ILE A 152 -5.77 14.07 2.14
C ILE A 152 -5.83 15.29 3.07
N LYS A 153 -4.70 15.92 3.34
CA LYS A 153 -4.64 17.13 4.17
C LYS A 153 -5.42 18.30 3.57
N GLN A 154 -5.39 18.46 2.26
CA GLN A 154 -6.11 19.51 1.55
C GLN A 154 -7.62 19.25 1.39
N SER A 155 -8.15 18.15 1.96
CA SER A 155 -9.56 17.74 1.88
C SER A 155 -10.08 17.47 0.46
N HIS A 156 -9.20 17.16 -0.48
CA HIS A 156 -9.58 16.83 -1.86
C HIS A 156 -9.93 15.36 -2.08
N LEU A 157 -9.95 14.56 -0.99
CA LEU A 157 -10.30 13.14 -1.02
C LEU A 157 -11.46 12.87 -0.02
N VAL A 158 -12.58 13.42 -0.35
CA VAL A 158 -13.84 13.07 0.31
C VAL A 158 -14.78 12.43 -0.71
#